data_e579a3f9c03e1c06eb2756789e1cf8f9
#
_entry.id   e579a3f9c03e1c06eb2756789e1cf8f9
#
_cell.length_a   1.000
_cell.length_b   1.000
_cell.length_c   1.000
_cell.angle_alpha   90.00
_cell.angle_beta   90.00
_cell.angle_gamma   90.00
#
_symmetry.space_group_name_H-M   'P 1'
#
loop_
_entity.id
_entity.type
_entity.pdbx_description
1 polymer ?
#
loop_
_entity_poly.entity_id
_entity_poly.type
_entity_poly.pdbx_seq_one_letter_code
_entity_poly.pdbx_strand_id
1 'polypeptide(L)'
;MERTKHNRGSSVWSFGAKGLLLLVVLLFGLMLAGCQKREKPLENGESEYQIYYMNQAVTKLIAQPYRTKTTDTEALIGELMENLLHVPADLEAQVVLSDKVVYQGCRKDDTVLYLFFDNNYTSMSPGREILCRAALTKTLTQVDGIDYISIYSGDQPLLDSTGMPVGMLSDSDFADSISDVNTYEKTELTLYFTDEFGEKLYPEQRSVMHNINTSVEKMILEELLGGPSTPWLRPTLES
;
A
#
# COMPACT_ATOMS: atom_id res chain seq x y z
N MET A 1 -25.91 -60.10 64.64
CA MET A 1 -26.37 -60.34 63.30
C MET A 1 -26.60 -59.01 62.61
N GLU A 2 -25.50 -58.50 62.00
CA GLU A 2 -25.56 -57.16 61.45
C GLU A 2 -24.72 -57.16 60.15
N ARG A 3 -25.36 -56.83 59.03
CA ARG A 3 -24.78 -56.83 57.68
C ARG A 3 -24.24 -55.48 57.35
N THR A 4 -22.93 -55.38 57.28
CA THR A 4 -22.25 -54.21 56.71
C THR A 4 -22.38 -54.17 55.19
N LYS A 5 -23.07 -53.17 54.65
CA LYS A 5 -23.10 -52.84 53.24
C LYS A 5 -21.85 -52.06 52.81
N HIS A 6 -21.09 -52.66 51.96
CA HIS A 6 -19.95 -52.04 51.32
C HIS A 6 -20.44 -51.15 50.19
N ASN A 7 -20.18 -49.85 50.34
CA ASN A 7 -20.47 -48.85 49.29
C ASN A 7 -19.16 -48.62 48.51
N ARG A 8 -19.08 -49.20 47.32
CA ARG A 8 -18.06 -48.87 46.34
C ARG A 8 -18.71 -47.91 45.33
N GLY A 9 -18.42 -46.60 45.48
CA GLY A 9 -18.87 -45.54 44.61
C GLY A 9 -17.70 -44.76 44.01
N SER A 10 -17.50 -44.97 42.74
CA SER A 10 -17.11 -43.98 41.73
C SER A 10 -15.93 -43.03 42.00
N SER A 11 -14.73 -43.51 41.69
CA SER A 11 -13.57 -42.62 41.51
C SER A 11 -12.95 -42.63 40.09
N VAL A 12 -13.65 -43.22 39.10
CA VAL A 12 -13.09 -43.44 37.73
C VAL A 12 -13.37 -42.29 36.75
N TRP A 13 -14.26 -41.35 37.08
CA TRP A 13 -14.67 -40.30 36.15
C TRP A 13 -13.86 -39.00 36.25
N SER A 14 -13.08 -38.79 37.25
CA SER A 14 -12.35 -37.52 37.41
C SER A 14 -11.01 -37.46 36.63
N PHE A 15 -10.43 -38.63 36.27
CA PHE A 15 -9.19 -38.70 35.51
C PHE A 15 -9.38 -38.44 34.01
N GLY A 16 -10.51 -38.85 33.42
CA GLY A 16 -10.79 -38.62 31.98
C GLY A 16 -10.98 -37.13 31.62
N ALA A 17 -11.75 -36.39 32.45
CA ALA A 17 -12.05 -34.99 32.19
C ALA A 17 -10.83 -34.07 32.33
N LYS A 18 -9.97 -34.35 33.32
CA LYS A 18 -8.70 -33.61 33.51
C LYS A 18 -7.71 -33.90 32.39
N GLY A 19 -7.62 -35.14 31.91
CA GLY A 19 -6.78 -35.55 30.79
C GLY A 19 -7.23 -34.88 29.47
N LEU A 20 -8.54 -34.85 29.22
CA LEU A 20 -9.12 -34.22 28.04
C LEU A 20 -8.87 -32.69 28.06
N LEU A 21 -9.04 -32.04 29.22
CA LEU A 21 -8.78 -30.60 29.36
C LEU A 21 -7.29 -30.27 29.11
N LEU A 22 -6.38 -31.09 29.63
CA LEU A 22 -4.93 -30.91 29.39
C LEU A 22 -4.57 -31.10 27.92
N LEU A 23 -5.19 -32.06 27.24
CA LEU A 23 -4.97 -32.30 25.81
C LEU A 23 -5.50 -31.16 24.94
N VAL A 24 -6.65 -30.59 25.29
CA VAL A 24 -7.22 -29.41 24.60
C VAL A 24 -6.35 -28.17 24.80
N VAL A 25 -5.85 -27.95 26.02
CA VAL A 25 -4.93 -26.82 26.31
C VAL A 25 -3.60 -27.00 25.58
N LEU A 26 -3.08 -28.22 25.47
CA LEU A 26 -1.85 -28.51 24.74
C LEU A 26 -2.03 -28.34 23.24
N LEU A 27 -3.17 -28.75 22.65
CA LEU A 27 -3.53 -28.52 21.26
C LEU A 27 -3.74 -27.04 20.95
N PHE A 28 -4.38 -26.29 21.87
CA PHE A 28 -4.56 -24.84 21.72
C PHE A 28 -3.23 -24.09 21.83
N GLY A 29 -2.31 -24.55 22.70
CA GLY A 29 -0.93 -24.01 22.80
C GLY A 29 -0.12 -24.25 21.53
N LEU A 30 -0.31 -25.40 20.84
CA LEU A 30 0.34 -25.70 19.56
C LEU A 30 -0.24 -24.86 18.39
N MET A 31 -1.53 -24.51 18.44
CA MET A 31 -2.16 -23.63 17.45
C MET A 31 -1.68 -22.16 17.58
N LEU A 32 -1.30 -21.70 18.78
CA LEU A 32 -0.73 -20.37 19.02
C LEU A 32 0.75 -20.26 18.65
N ALA A 33 1.46 -21.37 18.44
CA ALA A 33 2.82 -21.42 17.91
C ALA A 33 2.87 -21.28 16.37
N GLY A 34 1.71 -21.00 15.72
CA GLY A 34 1.57 -20.81 14.29
C GLY A 34 2.22 -19.53 13.79
N CYS A 35 3.24 -19.67 12.96
CA CYS A 35 3.76 -18.69 11.99
C CYS A 35 4.26 -17.36 12.54
N GLN A 36 5.15 -17.37 13.50
CA GLN A 36 6.19 -16.33 13.46
C GLN A 36 7.12 -16.67 12.29
N LYS A 37 7.04 -15.87 11.22
CA LYS A 37 8.06 -15.83 10.15
C LYS A 37 9.39 -15.60 10.89
N ARG A 38 10.18 -16.64 11.13
CA ARG A 38 11.53 -16.48 11.68
C ARG A 38 12.31 -15.74 10.61
N GLU A 39 12.57 -14.48 10.86
CA GLU A 39 13.55 -13.75 10.08
C GLU A 39 14.88 -14.50 10.18
N LYS A 40 15.44 -14.84 9.03
CA LYS A 40 16.75 -15.47 9.00
C LYS A 40 17.76 -14.44 9.54
N PRO A 41 18.67 -14.81 10.43
CA PRO A 41 19.74 -13.90 10.84
C PRO A 41 20.54 -13.44 9.62
N LEU A 42 21.03 -12.20 9.65
CA LEU A 42 21.88 -11.64 8.61
C LEU A 42 23.14 -12.51 8.48
N GLU A 43 23.53 -12.82 7.25
CA GLU A 43 24.81 -13.45 6.97
C GLU A 43 25.96 -12.45 7.16
N ASN A 44 27.20 -12.95 7.34
CA ASN A 44 28.37 -12.07 7.46
C ASN A 44 28.51 -11.20 6.20
N GLY A 45 28.52 -9.87 6.41
CA GLY A 45 28.64 -8.88 5.34
C GLY A 45 27.35 -8.55 4.61
N GLU A 46 26.17 -9.04 5.07
CA GLU A 46 24.88 -8.56 4.61
C GLU A 46 24.44 -7.31 5.35
N SER A 47 23.87 -6.38 4.61
CA SER A 47 23.10 -5.24 5.13
C SER A 47 21.63 -5.40 4.76
N GLU A 48 20.73 -4.94 5.61
CA GLU A 48 19.30 -4.98 5.37
C GLU A 48 18.76 -3.57 5.19
N TYR A 49 17.99 -3.37 4.11
CA TYR A 49 17.30 -2.14 3.74
C TYR A 49 15.81 -2.41 3.67
N GLN A 50 15.00 -1.36 3.79
CA GLN A 50 13.57 -1.44 3.58
C GLN A 50 13.23 -0.82 2.22
N ILE A 51 12.65 -1.59 1.31
CA ILE A 51 12.09 -1.08 0.07
C ILE A 51 10.63 -0.70 0.33
N TYR A 52 10.29 0.54 0.07
CA TYR A 52 8.93 1.04 0.28
C TYR A 52 8.13 0.98 -1.02
N TYR A 53 7.09 0.17 -1.03
CA TYR A 53 6.13 0.02 -2.11
C TYR A 53 4.81 0.69 -1.76
N MET A 54 3.91 0.88 -2.72
CA MET A 54 2.53 1.27 -2.46
C MET A 54 1.66 0.04 -2.18
N ASN A 55 0.62 0.17 -1.36
CA ASN A 55 -0.44 -0.83 -1.31
C ASN A 55 -1.30 -0.78 -2.57
N GLN A 56 -2.12 -1.82 -2.83
CA GLN A 56 -2.97 -1.89 -4.03
C GLN A 56 -3.97 -0.72 -4.14
N ALA A 57 -4.42 -0.18 -3.00
CA ALA A 57 -5.34 0.95 -2.96
C ALA A 57 -4.67 2.33 -3.14
N VAL A 58 -3.34 2.39 -3.25
CA VAL A 58 -2.56 3.65 -3.33
C VAL A 58 -2.89 4.62 -2.19
N THR A 59 -2.99 4.11 -0.97
CA THR A 59 -3.32 4.91 0.22
C THR A 59 -2.22 4.94 1.27
N LYS A 60 -1.26 4.01 1.21
CA LYS A 60 -0.14 3.90 2.16
C LYS A 60 1.06 3.19 1.55
N LEU A 61 2.20 3.32 2.21
CA LEU A 61 3.40 2.56 1.90
C LEU A 61 3.43 1.23 2.66
N ILE A 62 4.05 0.22 2.04
CA ILE A 62 4.37 -1.09 2.60
C ILE A 62 5.88 -1.27 2.51
N ALA A 63 6.53 -1.44 3.65
CA ALA A 63 7.96 -1.73 3.70
C ALA A 63 8.21 -3.23 3.50
N GLN A 64 9.19 -3.57 2.66
CA GLN A 64 9.65 -4.94 2.45
C GLN A 64 11.16 -5.02 2.67
N PRO A 65 11.64 -5.97 3.49
CA PRO A 65 13.05 -6.12 3.75
C PRO A 65 13.80 -6.60 2.49
N TYR A 66 14.91 -5.95 2.20
CA TYR A 66 15.82 -6.28 1.13
C TYR A 66 17.24 -6.47 1.71
N ARG A 67 17.90 -7.58 1.39
CA ARG A 67 19.23 -7.89 1.88
C ARG A 67 20.22 -7.96 0.74
N THR A 68 21.35 -7.33 0.93
CA THR A 68 22.43 -7.32 -0.05
C THR A 68 23.80 -7.33 0.62
N LYS A 69 24.81 -7.76 -0.12
CA LYS A 69 26.23 -7.67 0.25
C LYS A 69 26.94 -6.53 -0.46
N THR A 70 26.22 -5.76 -1.24
CA THR A 70 26.75 -4.60 -1.99
C THR A 70 27.14 -3.51 -1.01
N THR A 71 28.40 -3.08 -1.06
CA THR A 71 28.99 -2.04 -0.21
C THR A 71 29.32 -0.78 -0.98
N ASP A 72 29.37 -0.85 -2.31
CA ASP A 72 29.57 0.31 -3.16
C ASP A 72 28.29 1.13 -3.24
N THR A 73 28.38 2.40 -2.91
CA THR A 73 27.22 3.31 -2.80
C THR A 73 26.46 3.44 -4.12
N GLU A 74 27.15 3.58 -5.24
CA GLU A 74 26.50 3.76 -6.54
C GLU A 74 25.79 2.47 -7.00
N ALA A 75 26.46 1.33 -6.83
CA ALA A 75 25.86 0.03 -7.12
C ALA A 75 24.64 -0.24 -6.21
N LEU A 76 24.71 0.11 -4.93
CA LEU A 76 23.60 -0.05 -3.99
C LEU A 76 22.39 0.81 -4.34
N ILE A 77 22.63 2.08 -4.71
CA ILE A 77 21.55 2.94 -5.25
C ILE A 77 20.89 2.29 -6.45
N GLY A 78 21.69 1.75 -7.38
CA GLY A 78 21.20 1.03 -8.55
C GLY A 78 20.31 -0.14 -8.18
N GLU A 79 20.74 -1.01 -7.25
CA GLU A 79 19.97 -2.15 -6.76
C GLU A 79 18.64 -1.73 -6.11
N LEU A 80 18.66 -0.71 -5.24
CA LEU A 80 17.46 -0.22 -4.57
C LEU A 80 16.48 0.39 -5.57
N MET A 81 16.96 1.17 -6.53
CA MET A 81 16.14 1.73 -7.61
C MET A 81 15.55 0.62 -8.49
N GLU A 82 16.33 -0.39 -8.86
CA GLU A 82 15.84 -1.52 -9.64
C GLU A 82 14.68 -2.22 -8.92
N ASN A 83 14.81 -2.48 -7.62
CA ASN A 83 13.72 -3.06 -6.82
C ASN A 83 12.48 -2.16 -6.78
N LEU A 84 12.63 -0.86 -6.58
CA LEU A 84 11.50 0.09 -6.59
C LEU A 84 10.74 0.12 -7.93
N LEU A 85 11.43 -0.16 -9.04
CA LEU A 85 10.87 -0.16 -10.39
C LEU A 85 10.25 -1.51 -10.78
N HIS A 86 10.59 -2.60 -10.08
CA HIS A 86 10.05 -3.93 -10.36
C HIS A 86 8.82 -4.24 -9.52
N VAL A 87 7.94 -5.06 -10.09
CA VAL A 87 6.74 -5.52 -9.38
C VAL A 87 7.15 -6.33 -8.15
N PRO A 88 6.71 -5.94 -6.94
CA PRO A 88 7.05 -6.66 -5.73
C PRO A 88 6.46 -8.07 -5.74
N ALA A 89 7.13 -8.99 -5.02
CA ALA A 89 6.64 -10.36 -4.88
C ALA A 89 5.38 -10.46 -4.01
N ASP A 90 5.14 -9.46 -3.15
CA ASP A 90 3.95 -9.37 -2.31
C ASP A 90 2.76 -8.86 -3.15
N LEU A 91 1.69 -9.66 -3.21
CA LEU A 91 0.48 -9.34 -3.95
C LEU A 91 -0.31 -8.13 -3.39
N GLU A 92 -0.05 -7.75 -2.14
CA GLU A 92 -0.65 -6.56 -1.53
C GLU A 92 0.08 -5.27 -1.89
N ALA A 93 1.28 -5.38 -2.47
CA ALA A 93 2.12 -4.27 -2.86
C ALA A 93 2.13 -4.06 -4.37
N GLN A 94 2.35 -2.82 -4.81
CA GLN A 94 2.54 -2.45 -6.21
C GLN A 94 3.70 -1.48 -6.36
N VAL A 95 4.20 -1.35 -7.59
CA VAL A 95 5.27 -0.42 -7.93
C VAL A 95 4.88 1.02 -7.63
N VAL A 96 5.87 1.81 -7.25
CA VAL A 96 5.66 3.23 -6.88
C VAL A 96 5.45 4.11 -8.11
N LEU A 97 6.17 3.86 -9.21
CA LEU A 97 6.00 4.61 -10.44
C LEU A 97 4.81 4.08 -11.26
N SER A 98 4.18 4.98 -12.00
CA SER A 98 3.25 4.61 -13.06
C SER A 98 4.03 3.95 -14.21
N ASP A 99 3.40 3.04 -14.93
CA ASP A 99 3.93 2.35 -16.13
C ASP A 99 4.35 3.29 -17.27
N LYS A 100 3.85 4.53 -17.23
CA LYS A 100 4.17 5.58 -18.23
C LYS A 100 5.41 6.39 -17.88
N VAL A 101 5.85 6.35 -16.61
CA VAL A 101 6.98 7.15 -16.12
C VAL A 101 8.29 6.41 -16.38
N VAL A 102 9.24 7.10 -16.99
CA VAL A 102 10.56 6.55 -17.29
C VAL A 102 11.59 7.17 -16.34
N TYR A 103 12.25 6.32 -15.56
CA TYR A 103 13.44 6.71 -14.80
C TYR A 103 14.62 6.87 -15.74
N GLN A 104 15.29 8.02 -15.69
CA GLN A 104 16.37 8.40 -16.60
C GLN A 104 17.76 8.31 -15.94
N GLY A 105 17.80 8.03 -14.63
CA GLY A 105 19.03 7.90 -13.87
C GLY A 105 19.10 8.84 -12.66
N CYS A 106 20.24 8.81 -11.97
CA CYS A 106 20.49 9.64 -10.80
C CYS A 106 21.89 10.27 -10.83
N ARG A 107 22.08 11.27 -9.97
CA ARG A 107 23.38 11.87 -9.70
C ARG A 107 23.48 12.19 -8.21
N LYS A 108 24.53 11.70 -7.56
CA LYS A 108 24.86 12.07 -6.18
C LYS A 108 25.77 13.30 -6.18
N ASP A 109 25.44 14.27 -5.35
CA ASP A 109 26.26 15.47 -5.10
C ASP A 109 26.22 15.77 -3.60
N ASP A 110 27.37 15.65 -2.94
CA ASP A 110 27.49 15.65 -1.48
C ASP A 110 26.55 14.63 -0.84
N THR A 111 25.60 15.06 -0.02
CA THR A 111 24.58 14.19 0.64
C THR A 111 23.22 14.19 -0.07
N VAL A 112 23.13 14.83 -1.23
CA VAL A 112 21.90 14.91 -2.04
C VAL A 112 21.96 13.94 -3.20
N LEU A 113 20.93 13.09 -3.33
CA LEU A 113 20.71 12.26 -4.50
C LEU A 113 19.65 12.89 -5.40
N TYR A 114 20.04 13.30 -6.59
CA TYR A 114 19.16 13.82 -7.62
C TYR A 114 18.63 12.67 -8.47
N LEU A 115 17.31 12.56 -8.58
CA LEU A 115 16.61 11.57 -9.39
C LEU A 115 15.99 12.25 -10.59
N PHE A 116 16.21 11.68 -11.78
CA PHE A 116 15.72 12.22 -13.04
C PHE A 116 14.67 11.28 -13.65
N PHE A 117 13.53 11.85 -13.96
CA PHE A 117 12.41 11.17 -14.63
C PHE A 117 12.01 11.96 -15.87
N ASP A 118 11.33 11.29 -16.78
CA ASP A 118 10.71 11.95 -17.94
C ASP A 118 9.52 12.84 -17.51
N ASN A 119 8.97 13.59 -18.48
CA ASN A 119 7.84 14.50 -18.22
C ASN A 119 6.55 13.79 -17.75
N ASN A 120 6.46 12.48 -17.93
CA ASN A 120 5.29 11.72 -17.47
C ASN A 120 5.20 11.61 -15.94
N TYR A 121 6.29 11.90 -15.22
CA TYR A 121 6.26 11.93 -13.75
C TYR A 121 5.14 12.85 -13.21
N THR A 122 5.01 14.04 -13.78
CA THR A 122 3.98 15.01 -13.40
C THR A 122 2.56 14.62 -13.84
N SER A 123 2.41 13.56 -14.62
CA SER A 123 1.10 13.03 -15.03
C SER A 123 0.48 12.07 -14.01
N MET A 124 1.21 11.68 -12.95
CA MET A 124 0.67 10.87 -11.88
C MET A 124 -0.43 11.63 -11.12
N SER A 125 -1.41 10.88 -10.58
CA SER A 125 -2.38 11.48 -9.65
C SER A 125 -1.67 12.04 -8.42
N PRO A 126 -2.15 13.15 -7.82
CA PRO A 126 -1.48 13.80 -6.69
C PRO A 126 -1.18 12.85 -5.52
N GLY A 127 -2.12 11.96 -5.17
CA GLY A 127 -1.90 10.99 -4.09
C GLY A 127 -0.83 9.95 -4.43
N ARG A 128 -0.81 9.46 -5.67
CA ARG A 128 0.25 8.55 -6.13
C ARG A 128 1.61 9.23 -6.13
N GLU A 129 1.66 10.47 -6.57
CA GLU A 129 2.88 11.25 -6.66
C GLU A 129 3.48 11.48 -5.25
N ILE A 130 2.68 11.87 -4.26
CA ILE A 130 3.12 12.04 -2.87
C ILE A 130 3.68 10.73 -2.30
N LEU A 131 2.98 9.60 -2.49
CA LEU A 131 3.45 8.30 -2.04
C LEU A 131 4.70 7.84 -2.79
N CYS A 132 4.83 8.18 -4.08
CA CYS A 132 6.03 7.91 -4.87
C CYS A 132 7.24 8.65 -4.29
N ARG A 133 7.12 9.95 -4.02
CA ARG A 133 8.17 10.75 -3.37
C ARG A 133 8.57 10.15 -2.02
N ALA A 134 7.58 9.80 -1.20
CA ALA A 134 7.83 9.20 0.11
C ALA A 134 8.54 7.85 0.00
N ALA A 135 8.14 7.00 -0.93
CA ALA A 135 8.76 5.69 -1.15
C ALA A 135 10.23 5.82 -1.61
N LEU A 136 10.47 6.69 -2.60
CA LEU A 136 11.82 6.98 -3.09
C LEU A 136 12.71 7.52 -1.97
N THR A 137 12.23 8.49 -1.22
CA THR A 137 12.99 9.11 -0.12
C THR A 137 13.27 8.10 0.98
N LYS A 138 12.24 7.44 1.53
CA LYS A 138 12.40 6.45 2.62
C LYS A 138 13.29 5.26 2.23
N THR A 139 13.31 4.88 0.97
CA THR A 139 14.18 3.79 0.52
C THR A 139 15.62 4.26 0.38
N LEU A 140 15.86 5.39 -0.27
CA LEU A 140 17.21 5.78 -0.70
C LEU A 140 18.00 6.55 0.36
N THR A 141 17.34 7.22 1.31
CA THR A 141 18.02 7.87 2.44
C THR A 141 18.54 6.88 3.50
N GLN A 142 18.26 5.57 3.36
CA GLN A 142 18.89 4.54 4.17
C GLN A 142 20.35 4.27 3.74
N VAL A 143 20.76 4.73 2.56
CA VAL A 143 22.12 4.54 2.05
C VAL A 143 23.05 5.56 2.71
N ASP A 144 24.14 5.08 3.28
CA ASP A 144 25.12 5.94 3.94
C ASP A 144 25.61 7.06 3.00
N GLY A 145 25.56 8.29 3.50
CA GLY A 145 25.95 9.50 2.77
C GLY A 145 24.88 10.02 1.82
N ILE A 146 23.61 9.61 1.99
CA ILE A 146 22.45 10.21 1.33
C ILE A 146 21.47 10.68 2.40
N ASP A 147 21.39 11.99 2.61
CA ASP A 147 20.48 12.60 3.57
C ASP A 147 19.22 13.14 2.90
N TYR A 148 19.32 13.50 1.62
CA TYR A 148 18.26 14.17 0.87
C TYR A 148 18.07 13.58 -0.52
N ILE A 149 16.82 13.61 -0.98
CA ILE A 149 16.41 13.29 -2.35
C ILE A 149 15.89 14.56 -3.02
N SER A 150 16.30 14.82 -4.25
CA SER A 150 15.75 15.88 -5.08
C SER A 150 15.24 15.29 -6.40
N ILE A 151 13.99 15.56 -6.77
CA ILE A 151 13.33 14.95 -7.92
C ILE A 151 13.21 15.96 -9.06
N TYR A 152 13.54 15.51 -10.26
CA TYR A 152 13.42 16.25 -11.51
C TYR A 152 12.49 15.51 -12.47
N SER A 153 11.61 16.26 -13.11
CA SER A 153 10.74 15.76 -14.19
C SER A 153 11.10 16.50 -15.48
N GLY A 154 11.62 15.79 -16.46
CA GLY A 154 12.31 16.39 -17.58
C GLY A 154 13.54 17.18 -17.08
N ASP A 155 13.74 18.39 -17.61
CA ASP A 155 14.88 19.25 -17.22
C ASP A 155 14.54 20.22 -16.07
N GLN A 156 13.42 20.04 -15.39
CA GLN A 156 12.94 20.95 -14.35
C GLN A 156 12.85 20.27 -12.98
N PRO A 157 13.14 20.97 -11.89
CA PRO A 157 12.85 20.46 -10.56
C PRO A 157 11.34 20.23 -10.41
N LEU A 158 10.97 19.20 -9.64
CA LEU A 158 9.58 18.93 -9.35
C LEU A 158 8.93 20.12 -8.63
N LEU A 159 7.78 20.55 -9.11
CA LEU A 159 7.01 21.66 -8.54
C LEU A 159 5.86 21.14 -7.70
N ASP A 160 5.52 21.86 -6.64
CA ASP A 160 4.32 21.64 -5.84
C ASP A 160 3.06 22.22 -6.53
N SER A 161 1.91 22.07 -5.88
CA SER A 161 0.61 22.59 -6.38
C SER A 161 0.55 24.12 -6.50
N THR A 162 1.50 24.84 -5.90
CA THR A 162 1.60 26.31 -6.00
C THR A 162 2.58 26.77 -7.08
N GLY A 163 3.26 25.82 -7.74
CA GLY A 163 4.27 26.08 -8.76
C GLY A 163 5.66 26.38 -8.19
N MET A 164 5.88 26.15 -6.90
CA MET A 164 7.20 26.28 -6.26
C MET A 164 7.95 24.95 -6.30
N PRO A 165 9.30 24.96 -6.41
CA PRO A 165 10.08 23.73 -6.30
C PRO A 165 9.82 23.01 -4.98
N VAL A 166 9.56 21.70 -5.04
CA VAL A 166 9.42 20.84 -3.86
C VAL A 166 10.69 20.85 -3.01
N GLY A 167 11.85 21.00 -3.65
CA GLY A 167 13.14 21.08 -2.96
C GLY A 167 13.74 19.72 -2.63
N MET A 168 14.54 19.70 -1.56
CA MET A 168 15.19 18.49 -1.05
C MET A 168 14.27 17.84 -0.03
N LEU A 169 14.13 16.52 -0.12
CA LEU A 169 13.27 15.69 0.71
C LEU A 169 14.12 14.78 1.58
N SER A 170 13.80 14.69 2.86
CA SER A 170 14.40 13.78 3.83
C SER A 170 13.37 12.80 4.36
N ASP A 171 13.79 11.71 5.01
CA ASP A 171 12.87 10.76 5.64
C ASP A 171 11.92 11.43 6.64
N SER A 172 12.40 12.47 7.34
CA SER A 172 11.61 13.22 8.34
C SER A 172 10.46 14.06 7.73
N ASP A 173 10.46 14.31 6.43
CA ASP A 173 9.38 15.03 5.75
C ASP A 173 8.13 14.15 5.57
N PHE A 174 8.30 12.83 5.77
CA PHE A 174 7.22 11.85 5.67
C PHE A 174 7.02 11.16 7.00
N ALA A 175 5.90 11.45 7.67
CA ALA A 175 5.55 10.78 8.92
C ALA A 175 5.49 9.25 8.73
N ASP A 176 5.86 8.47 9.75
CA ASP A 176 5.87 6.99 9.72
C ASP A 176 4.49 6.38 9.43
N SER A 177 3.46 7.17 9.57
CA SER A 177 2.10 6.85 9.16
C SER A 177 1.63 7.82 8.07
N ILE A 178 2.12 7.67 6.84
CA ILE A 178 1.29 8.07 5.69
C ILE A 178 0.20 6.98 5.57
N SER A 179 -0.50 6.78 6.67
CA SER A 179 -1.55 5.77 6.76
C SER A 179 -2.85 6.23 6.13
N ASP A 180 -2.97 7.53 5.82
CA ASP A 180 -4.20 8.05 5.26
C ASP A 180 -3.93 9.29 4.38
N VAL A 181 -3.37 9.08 3.18
CA VAL A 181 -3.56 10.07 2.11
C VAL A 181 -5.01 9.91 1.60
N ASN A 182 -5.95 10.06 2.53
CA ASN A 182 -7.37 10.16 2.22
C ASN A 182 -7.68 11.60 1.76
N THR A 183 -7.04 12.01 0.67
CA THR A 183 -7.40 13.27 0.04
C THR A 183 -8.62 13.00 -0.82
N TYR A 184 -9.73 13.63 -0.44
CA TYR A 184 -10.98 13.60 -1.20
C TYR A 184 -11.06 14.84 -2.06
N GLU A 185 -11.43 14.64 -3.32
CA GLU A 185 -11.70 15.70 -4.27
C GLU A 185 -13.17 15.66 -4.67
N LYS A 186 -13.72 16.84 -4.91
CA LYS A 186 -15.07 17.00 -5.42
C LYS A 186 -15.03 17.09 -6.93
N THR A 187 -15.64 16.12 -7.60
CA THR A 187 -15.73 16.09 -9.07
C THR A 187 -17.17 16.21 -9.52
N GLU A 188 -17.40 17.02 -10.53
CA GLU A 188 -18.72 17.16 -11.19
C GLU A 188 -18.78 16.18 -12.37
N LEU A 189 -19.74 15.25 -12.31
CA LEU A 189 -20.00 14.27 -13.35
C LEU A 189 -21.28 14.60 -14.10
N THR A 190 -21.29 14.36 -15.40
CA THR A 190 -22.53 14.33 -16.21
C THR A 190 -22.77 12.88 -16.62
N LEU A 191 -23.73 12.26 -15.95
CA LEU A 191 -24.15 10.87 -16.19
C LEU A 191 -25.37 10.84 -17.09
N TYR A 192 -25.51 9.82 -17.90
CA TYR A 192 -26.65 9.67 -18.82
C TYR A 192 -27.48 8.46 -18.43
N PHE A 193 -28.76 8.69 -18.16
CA PHE A 193 -29.76 7.68 -17.82
C PHE A 193 -30.87 7.64 -18.85
N THR A 194 -31.59 6.51 -18.95
CA THR A 194 -32.66 6.37 -19.93
C THR A 194 -34.01 6.89 -19.40
N ASP A 195 -34.96 7.17 -20.30
CA ASP A 195 -36.36 7.27 -19.94
C ASP A 195 -36.94 5.89 -19.58
N GLU A 196 -38.20 5.85 -19.19
CA GLU A 196 -38.90 4.60 -18.79
C GLU A 196 -39.03 3.59 -19.93
N PHE A 197 -38.87 4.01 -21.20
CA PHE A 197 -38.95 3.16 -22.38
C PHE A 197 -37.59 2.73 -22.91
N GLY A 198 -36.49 3.30 -22.39
CA GLY A 198 -35.14 3.04 -22.88
C GLY A 198 -34.83 3.66 -24.26
N GLU A 199 -35.63 4.60 -24.72
CA GLU A 199 -35.50 5.19 -26.07
C GLU A 199 -34.56 6.38 -26.12
N LYS A 200 -34.42 7.12 -25.02
CA LYS A 200 -33.62 8.37 -24.98
C LYS A 200 -32.78 8.46 -23.73
N LEU A 201 -31.59 9.07 -23.87
CA LEU A 201 -30.70 9.38 -22.79
C LEU A 201 -30.89 10.84 -22.33
N TYR A 202 -30.92 11.00 -21.01
CA TYR A 202 -31.02 12.29 -20.35
C TYR A 202 -29.83 12.50 -19.41
N PRO A 203 -29.20 13.70 -19.45
CA PRO A 203 -28.07 13.99 -18.58
C PRO A 203 -28.56 14.31 -17.16
N GLU A 204 -27.83 13.75 -16.18
CA GLU A 204 -27.97 14.10 -14.77
C GLU A 204 -26.58 14.53 -14.26
N GLN A 205 -26.51 15.74 -13.68
CA GLN A 205 -25.28 16.23 -13.08
C GLN A 205 -25.19 15.77 -11.62
N ARG A 206 -24.03 15.23 -11.25
CA ARG A 206 -23.70 14.81 -9.88
C ARG A 206 -22.39 15.39 -9.42
N SER A 207 -22.40 15.80 -8.19
CA SER A 207 -21.21 16.20 -7.47
C SER A 207 -20.78 15.06 -6.54
N VAL A 208 -19.66 14.43 -6.86
CA VAL A 208 -19.17 13.24 -6.16
C VAL A 208 -17.91 13.60 -5.41
N MET A 209 -17.88 13.27 -4.11
CA MET A 209 -16.66 13.28 -3.31
C MET A 209 -15.99 11.92 -3.44
N HIS A 210 -14.82 11.86 -4.01
CA HIS A 210 -14.08 10.62 -4.19
C HIS A 210 -12.64 10.76 -3.71
N ASN A 211 -12.04 9.63 -3.35
CA ASN A 211 -10.62 9.60 -3.06
C ASN A 211 -9.84 9.80 -4.37
N ILE A 212 -8.86 10.72 -4.37
CA ILE A 212 -8.05 11.03 -5.57
C ILE A 212 -7.31 9.82 -6.16
N ASN A 213 -7.18 8.74 -5.39
CA ASN A 213 -6.57 7.48 -5.83
C ASN A 213 -7.57 6.52 -6.50
N THR A 214 -8.87 6.86 -6.50
CA THR A 214 -9.88 6.09 -7.23
C THR A 214 -9.82 6.46 -8.71
N SER A 215 -9.75 5.48 -9.61
CA SER A 215 -9.78 5.79 -11.03
C SER A 215 -11.12 6.44 -11.41
N VAL A 216 -11.08 7.41 -12.32
CA VAL A 216 -12.27 8.14 -12.79
C VAL A 216 -13.27 7.16 -13.40
N GLU A 217 -12.80 6.16 -14.13
CA GLU A 217 -13.63 5.13 -14.76
C GLU A 217 -14.39 4.31 -13.71
N LYS A 218 -13.70 3.89 -12.63
CA LYS A 218 -14.34 3.15 -11.53
C LYS A 218 -15.42 3.99 -10.86
N MET A 219 -15.12 5.24 -10.56
CA MET A 219 -16.07 6.17 -9.97
C MET A 219 -17.31 6.37 -10.85
N ILE A 220 -17.13 6.60 -12.17
CA ILE A 220 -18.23 6.75 -13.12
C ILE A 220 -19.10 5.48 -13.16
N LEU A 221 -18.48 4.29 -13.16
CA LEU A 221 -19.21 3.02 -13.16
C LEU A 221 -20.02 2.81 -11.88
N GLU A 222 -19.43 3.12 -10.71
CA GLU A 222 -20.13 3.04 -9.42
C GLU A 222 -21.35 3.96 -9.37
N GLU A 223 -21.22 5.20 -9.86
CA GLU A 223 -22.31 6.16 -9.93
C GLU A 223 -23.42 5.75 -10.93
N LEU A 224 -23.05 5.18 -12.08
CA LEU A 224 -24.01 4.64 -13.05
C LEU A 224 -24.77 3.42 -12.50
N LEU A 225 -24.07 2.50 -11.81
CA LEU A 225 -24.68 1.32 -11.16
C LEU A 225 -25.59 1.73 -9.99
N GLY A 226 -25.29 2.84 -9.32
CA GLY A 226 -26.13 3.43 -8.28
C GLY A 226 -27.49 3.92 -8.80
N GLY A 227 -27.64 4.04 -10.11
CA GLY A 227 -28.87 4.46 -10.78
C GLY A 227 -29.15 5.98 -10.69
N PRO A 228 -30.21 6.47 -11.34
CA PRO A 228 -30.56 7.89 -11.36
C PRO A 228 -31.16 8.36 -10.04
N SER A 229 -30.89 9.61 -9.68
CA SER A 229 -31.57 10.31 -8.58
C SER A 229 -32.95 10.87 -9.02
N THR A 230 -33.13 11.06 -10.31
CA THR A 230 -34.39 11.58 -10.91
C THR A 230 -35.39 10.44 -11.03
N PRO A 231 -36.60 10.53 -10.41
CA PRO A 231 -37.53 9.40 -10.26
C PRO A 231 -38.09 8.79 -11.56
N TRP A 232 -38.13 9.57 -12.64
CA TRP A 232 -38.66 9.09 -13.93
C TRP A 232 -37.57 8.51 -14.85
N LEU A 233 -36.32 8.66 -14.49
CA LEU A 233 -35.21 8.01 -15.21
C LEU A 233 -35.00 6.56 -14.76
N ARG A 234 -34.37 5.78 -15.62
CA ARG A 234 -34.00 4.38 -15.39
C ARG A 234 -32.50 4.18 -15.55
N PRO A 235 -31.90 3.22 -14.82
CA PRO A 235 -30.49 2.88 -14.99
C PRO A 235 -30.18 2.51 -16.43
N THR A 236 -29.01 2.92 -16.91
CA THR A 236 -28.45 2.48 -18.20
C THR A 236 -27.65 1.20 -18.09
N LEU A 237 -27.22 0.84 -16.87
CA LEU A 237 -26.53 -0.41 -16.54
C LEU A 237 -27.36 -1.16 -15.52
N GLU A 238 -27.50 -2.46 -15.73
CA GLU A 238 -28.07 -3.38 -14.74
C GLU A 238 -26.93 -4.01 -13.93
N SER A 239 -27.14 -4.14 -12.60
CA SER A 239 -26.19 -4.71 -11.66
C SER A 239 -26.24 -6.24 -11.64
#